data_a75c6843d9ebb59f390b17fae951fa4f
#
_entry.id   a75c6843d9ebb59f390b17fae951fa4f
#
_cell.length_a   1.000
_cell.length_b   1.000
_cell.length_c   1.000
_cell.angle_alpha   90.00
_cell.angle_beta   90.00
_cell.angle_gamma   90.00
#
_symmetry.space_group_name_H-M   'P 1'
#
loop_
_entity.id
_entity.type
_entity.pdbx_description
1 polymer ?
#
loop_
_entity_poly.entity_id
_entity_poly.type
_entity_poly.pdbx_seq_one_letter_code
_entity_poly.pdbx_strand_id
1 'polypeptide(L)'
;MFYIKWGFIIAFWTLIASVFHYTLPQVDIVRVTDTYEKRIDPGENRLFWAQADAGSDPTISSRDVFFIQTRRVDNSVMVYRNEDTGWGWPPYFKFDTSNLQAEAADVKSTAADPQYVAIRHYGWRNEFFSIFPNAISVWPVAGPDASKPLPWLNTLILAFFAAIVYAIWVRWRRFRQKRIDPKLEEIQDSWEAAEDNMAEKRSRLRKWWAAKRRGY
;
A
#
# COMPACT_ATOMS: atom_id res chain seq x y z
N MET A 1 -6.08 9.47 25.44
CA MET A 1 -4.84 9.11 24.69
C MET A 1 -4.84 7.70 24.10
N PHE A 2 -5.46 6.69 24.74
CA PHE A 2 -5.51 5.31 24.26
C PHE A 2 -6.14 5.19 22.84
N TYR A 3 -7.33 5.72 22.63
CA TYR A 3 -8.04 5.66 21.34
C TYR A 3 -7.30 6.37 20.20
N ILE A 4 -6.64 7.49 20.48
CA ILE A 4 -5.86 8.25 19.50
C ILE A 4 -4.68 7.40 19.01
N LYS A 5 -3.95 6.75 19.93
CA LYS A 5 -2.84 5.85 19.58
C LYS A 5 -3.30 4.71 18.67
N TRP A 6 -4.41 4.04 19.01
CA TRP A 6 -4.95 2.96 18.20
C TRP A 6 -5.48 3.46 16.85
N GLY A 7 -6.07 4.65 16.81
CA GLY A 7 -6.47 5.30 15.56
C GLY A 7 -5.29 5.48 14.59
N PHE A 8 -4.15 5.99 15.08
CA PHE A 8 -2.94 6.12 14.25
C PHE A 8 -2.37 4.77 13.79
N ILE A 9 -2.36 3.76 14.67
CA ILE A 9 -1.87 2.42 14.32
C ILE A 9 -2.75 1.79 13.23
N ILE A 10 -4.07 1.87 13.37
CA ILE A 10 -5.02 1.34 12.38
C ILE A 10 -4.86 2.09 11.06
N ALA A 11 -4.83 3.43 11.08
CA ALA A 11 -4.66 4.24 9.88
C ALA A 11 -3.35 3.91 9.14
N PHE A 12 -2.25 3.75 9.87
CA PHE A 12 -0.95 3.38 9.31
C PHE A 12 -0.98 2.01 8.63
N TRP A 13 -1.54 0.98 9.30
CA TRP A 13 -1.62 -0.36 8.72
C TRP A 13 -2.62 -0.45 7.57
N THR A 14 -3.70 0.32 7.62
CA THR A 14 -4.65 0.44 6.49
C THR A 14 -3.98 1.06 5.28
N LEU A 15 -3.16 2.10 5.46
CA LEU A 15 -2.39 2.70 4.37
C LEU A 15 -1.43 1.68 3.74
N ILE A 16 -0.67 0.94 4.55
CA ILE A 16 0.24 -0.10 4.06
C ILE A 16 -0.53 -1.19 3.31
N ALA A 17 -1.64 -1.68 3.86
CA ALA A 17 -2.49 -2.67 3.19
C ALA A 17 -3.04 -2.14 1.86
N SER A 18 -3.43 -0.87 1.79
CA SER A 18 -3.90 -0.23 0.56
C SER A 18 -2.80 -0.14 -0.50
N VAL A 19 -1.57 0.19 -0.10
CA VAL A 19 -0.42 0.21 -1.02
C VAL A 19 -0.14 -1.18 -1.57
N PHE A 20 -0.15 -2.23 -0.74
CA PHE A 20 0.02 -3.60 -1.22
C PHE A 20 -1.13 -4.03 -2.12
N HIS A 21 -2.37 -3.73 -1.74
CA HIS A 21 -3.53 -4.07 -2.57
C HIS A 21 -3.49 -3.38 -3.94
N TYR A 22 -2.96 -2.16 -4.01
CA TYR A 22 -2.77 -1.43 -5.25
C TYR A 22 -1.64 -2.02 -6.09
N THR A 23 -0.52 -2.36 -5.47
CA THR A 23 0.71 -2.72 -6.18
C THR A 23 0.85 -4.20 -6.48
N LEU A 24 0.29 -5.09 -5.66
CA LEU A 24 0.41 -6.52 -5.89
C LEU A 24 -0.42 -6.97 -7.11
N PRO A 25 0.11 -7.89 -7.94
CA PRO A 25 -0.60 -8.35 -9.13
C PRO A 25 -1.84 -9.16 -8.76
N GLN A 26 -2.92 -8.86 -9.45
CA GLN A 26 -4.19 -9.56 -9.39
C GLN A 26 -4.48 -10.22 -10.74
N VAL A 27 -5.35 -11.22 -10.76
CA VAL A 27 -5.75 -11.92 -11.98
C VAL A 27 -7.27 -11.94 -12.06
N ASP A 28 -7.79 -11.42 -13.18
CA ASP A 28 -9.20 -11.47 -13.52
C ASP A 28 -9.41 -12.41 -14.73
N ILE A 29 -10.48 -13.22 -14.68
CA ILE A 29 -10.95 -13.99 -15.81
C ILE A 29 -12.04 -13.18 -16.49
N VAL A 30 -11.81 -12.83 -17.76
CA VAL A 30 -12.64 -11.89 -18.50
C VAL A 30 -12.75 -12.31 -19.97
N ARG A 31 -13.70 -11.72 -20.66
CA ARG A 31 -13.82 -11.78 -22.11
C ARG A 31 -13.43 -10.42 -22.69
N VAL A 32 -12.44 -10.38 -23.58
CA VAL A 32 -12.06 -9.15 -24.28
C VAL A 32 -13.13 -8.83 -25.33
N THR A 33 -13.66 -7.62 -25.26
CA THR A 33 -14.69 -7.14 -26.19
C THR A 33 -14.13 -6.22 -27.24
N ASP A 34 -13.18 -5.37 -26.86
CA ASP A 34 -12.51 -4.45 -27.77
C ASP A 34 -11.18 -3.95 -27.24
N THR A 35 -10.38 -3.37 -28.11
CA THR A 35 -9.14 -2.68 -27.77
C THR A 35 -9.14 -1.33 -28.52
N TYR A 36 -8.75 -0.27 -27.82
CA TYR A 36 -8.70 1.07 -28.40
C TYR A 36 -7.56 1.89 -27.81
N GLU A 37 -7.23 2.95 -28.49
CA GLU A 37 -6.27 3.96 -28.07
C GLU A 37 -7.02 5.26 -27.79
N LYS A 38 -6.63 5.94 -26.73
CA LYS A 38 -7.23 7.22 -26.36
C LYS A 38 -6.16 8.16 -25.84
N ARG A 39 -6.20 9.41 -26.30
CA ARG A 39 -5.39 10.46 -25.75
C ARG A 39 -5.88 10.86 -24.38
N ILE A 40 -4.98 10.81 -23.39
CA ILE A 40 -5.27 11.10 -22.00
C ILE A 40 -4.40 12.24 -21.51
N ASP A 41 -5.02 13.15 -20.79
CA ASP A 41 -4.35 14.10 -19.92
C ASP A 41 -4.54 13.61 -18.47
N PRO A 42 -3.50 13.11 -17.80
CA PRO A 42 -3.62 12.58 -16.43
C PRO A 42 -4.09 13.62 -15.40
N GLY A 43 -3.86 14.91 -15.65
CA GLY A 43 -4.29 15.99 -14.77
C GLY A 43 -3.95 15.73 -13.29
N GLU A 44 -4.95 15.89 -12.43
CA GLU A 44 -4.83 15.68 -10.98
C GLU A 44 -4.58 14.20 -10.58
N ASN A 45 -4.96 13.25 -11.44
CA ASN A 45 -4.82 11.80 -11.18
C ASN A 45 -3.45 11.24 -11.59
N ARG A 46 -2.48 12.08 -11.84
CA ARG A 46 -1.14 11.73 -12.33
C ARG A 46 -0.45 10.62 -11.51
N LEU A 47 -0.73 10.55 -10.21
CA LEU A 47 -0.17 9.52 -9.32
C LEU A 47 -0.54 8.08 -9.72
N PHE A 48 -1.71 7.90 -10.34
CA PHE A 48 -2.24 6.57 -10.72
C PHE A 48 -1.90 6.17 -12.15
N TRP A 49 -1.22 7.02 -12.90
CA TRP A 49 -0.77 6.75 -14.25
C TRP A 49 0.71 6.39 -14.26
N ALA A 50 1.12 5.49 -15.15
CA ALA A 50 2.52 5.20 -15.31
C ALA A 50 3.26 6.49 -15.67
N GLN A 51 4.46 6.67 -15.13
CA GLN A 51 5.32 7.76 -15.59
C GLN A 51 5.72 7.40 -17.02
N ALA A 52 5.22 8.18 -17.98
CA ALA A 52 5.79 8.10 -19.31
C ALA A 52 7.29 8.36 -19.17
N ASP A 53 8.11 7.62 -19.90
CA ASP A 53 9.43 8.11 -20.31
C ASP A 53 9.14 9.34 -21.19
N ALA A 54 8.83 10.44 -20.52
CA ALA A 54 8.64 11.72 -21.16
C ALA A 54 10.01 12.09 -21.69
N GLY A 55 10.20 11.82 -22.95
CA GLY A 55 11.31 12.46 -23.65
C GLY A 55 11.26 13.94 -23.29
N SER A 56 12.13 14.34 -22.38
CA SER A 56 12.63 15.69 -22.09
C SER A 56 11.69 16.89 -22.00
N ASP A 57 10.40 16.79 -22.30
CA ASP A 57 9.50 17.95 -22.24
C ASP A 57 8.42 17.80 -21.18
N PRO A 58 8.59 18.44 -20.00
CA PRO A 58 7.60 18.41 -18.92
C PRO A 58 6.29 19.15 -19.25
N THR A 59 6.19 19.80 -20.41
CA THR A 59 5.02 20.58 -20.83
C THR A 59 3.98 19.73 -21.56
N ILE A 60 4.34 18.54 -22.06
CA ILE A 60 3.43 17.64 -22.75
C ILE A 60 2.77 16.72 -21.72
N SER A 61 1.64 17.14 -21.20
CA SER A 61 0.87 16.35 -20.23
C SER A 61 0.01 15.26 -20.89
N SER A 62 -0.39 15.43 -22.14
CA SER A 62 -1.27 14.50 -22.86
C SER A 62 -0.47 13.45 -23.63
N ARG A 63 -0.89 12.19 -23.51
CA ARG A 63 -0.28 11.04 -24.22
C ARG A 63 -1.34 10.07 -24.69
N ASP A 64 -1.00 9.29 -25.70
CA ASP A 64 -1.84 8.21 -26.17
C ASP A 64 -1.66 7.00 -25.29
N VAL A 65 -2.76 6.43 -24.82
CA VAL A 65 -2.79 5.27 -23.91
C VAL A 65 -3.67 4.20 -24.53
N PHE A 66 -3.18 2.98 -24.54
CA PHE A 66 -3.94 1.82 -24.95
C PHE A 66 -4.87 1.33 -23.85
N PHE A 67 -6.07 0.91 -24.25
CA PHE A 67 -7.09 0.35 -23.38
C PHE A 67 -7.59 -0.99 -23.90
N ILE A 68 -7.89 -1.89 -22.97
CA ILE A 68 -8.48 -3.19 -23.22
C ILE A 68 -9.86 -3.20 -22.56
N GLN A 69 -10.92 -3.24 -23.36
CA GLN A 69 -12.29 -3.36 -22.86
C GLN A 69 -12.64 -4.82 -22.65
N THR A 70 -13.25 -5.10 -21.52
CA THR A 70 -13.59 -6.47 -21.15
C THR A 70 -14.95 -6.57 -20.49
N ARG A 71 -15.48 -7.79 -20.47
CA ARG A 71 -16.59 -8.20 -19.62
C ARG A 71 -16.15 -9.32 -18.71
N ARG A 72 -16.47 -9.16 -17.42
CA ARG A 72 -16.26 -10.21 -16.43
C ARG A 72 -17.29 -11.32 -16.58
N VAL A 73 -17.12 -12.42 -15.85
CA VAL A 73 -18.02 -13.56 -15.84
C VAL A 73 -19.44 -13.17 -15.41
N ASP A 74 -19.58 -12.23 -14.47
CA ASP A 74 -20.85 -11.65 -14.05
C ASP A 74 -21.43 -10.63 -15.04
N ASN A 75 -20.86 -10.53 -16.24
CA ASN A 75 -21.21 -9.58 -17.28
C ASN A 75 -20.97 -8.09 -16.94
N SER A 76 -20.34 -7.78 -15.82
CA SER A 76 -19.92 -6.41 -15.50
C SER A 76 -18.81 -5.93 -16.45
N VAL A 77 -18.81 -4.62 -16.73
CA VAL A 77 -17.77 -4.01 -17.58
C VAL A 77 -16.52 -3.76 -16.78
N MET A 78 -15.37 -4.12 -17.33
CA MET A 78 -14.07 -3.75 -16.81
C MET A 78 -13.19 -3.25 -17.94
N VAL A 79 -12.50 -2.15 -17.69
CA VAL A 79 -11.53 -1.58 -18.64
C VAL A 79 -10.18 -1.52 -17.98
N TYR A 80 -9.20 -2.05 -18.67
CA TYR A 80 -7.79 -1.99 -18.26
C TYR A 80 -7.07 -1.00 -19.17
N ARG A 81 -6.20 -0.20 -18.60
CA ARG A 81 -5.19 0.52 -19.38
C ARG A 81 -4.04 -0.44 -19.70
N ASN A 82 -3.29 -0.14 -20.72
CA ASN A 82 -2.12 -0.88 -21.13
C ASN A 82 -0.97 0.09 -21.35
N GLU A 83 -0.20 0.32 -20.29
CA GLU A 83 0.93 1.23 -20.29
C GLU A 83 2.20 0.52 -19.82
N ASP A 84 3.35 0.95 -20.33
CA ASP A 84 4.65 0.51 -19.83
C ASP A 84 4.90 1.02 -18.42
N THR A 85 5.49 0.18 -17.60
CA THR A 85 5.96 0.56 -16.27
C THR A 85 7.44 0.90 -16.27
N GLY A 86 8.18 0.44 -17.29
CA GLY A 86 9.61 0.64 -17.38
C GLY A 86 10.33 0.20 -16.10
N TRP A 87 11.23 1.04 -15.61
CA TRP A 87 11.93 0.90 -14.34
C TRP A 87 11.19 1.59 -13.17
N GLY A 88 10.00 2.13 -13.43
CA GLY A 88 9.19 2.84 -12.44
C GLY A 88 8.51 1.94 -11.41
N TRP A 89 7.75 2.57 -10.54
CA TRP A 89 6.96 1.87 -9.53
C TRP A 89 5.52 1.66 -10.01
N PRO A 90 4.92 0.49 -9.84
CA PRO A 90 5.49 -0.77 -9.32
C PRO A 90 6.44 -1.45 -10.31
N PRO A 91 7.50 -2.16 -9.85
CA PRO A 91 8.58 -2.67 -10.68
C PRO A 91 8.18 -3.94 -11.46
N TYR A 92 7.24 -3.82 -12.37
CA TYR A 92 6.81 -4.92 -13.23
C TYR A 92 7.69 -5.11 -14.47
N PHE A 93 8.60 -4.14 -14.74
CA PHE A 93 9.53 -4.20 -15.87
C PHE A 93 8.85 -4.46 -17.21
N LYS A 94 7.67 -3.88 -17.39
CA LYS A 94 6.92 -3.96 -18.64
C LYS A 94 7.41 -2.86 -19.56
N PHE A 95 7.93 -3.24 -20.73
CA PHE A 95 8.55 -2.36 -21.71
C PHE A 95 7.87 -2.45 -23.08
N ASP A 96 6.87 -3.30 -23.25
CA ASP A 96 6.23 -3.55 -24.53
C ASP A 96 4.70 -3.62 -24.39
N THR A 97 4.09 -2.46 -24.46
CA THR A 97 2.63 -2.33 -24.50
C THR A 97 2.04 -2.75 -25.83
N SER A 98 2.80 -2.64 -26.93
CA SER A 98 2.33 -2.95 -28.27
C SER A 98 2.05 -4.44 -28.43
N ASN A 99 2.94 -5.32 -27.95
CA ASN A 99 2.73 -6.76 -27.98
C ASN A 99 1.50 -7.16 -27.16
N LEU A 100 1.37 -6.65 -25.93
CA LEU A 100 0.18 -6.94 -25.13
C LEU A 100 -1.10 -6.45 -25.79
N GLN A 101 -1.05 -5.31 -26.49
CA GLN A 101 -2.20 -4.78 -27.20
C GLN A 101 -2.59 -5.68 -28.38
N ALA A 102 -1.61 -6.20 -29.12
CA ALA A 102 -1.82 -7.13 -30.20
C ALA A 102 -2.41 -8.47 -29.68
N GLU A 103 -1.84 -9.04 -28.62
CA GLU A 103 -2.36 -10.24 -27.97
C GLU A 103 -3.82 -10.06 -27.50
N ALA A 104 -4.13 -8.92 -26.89
CA ALA A 104 -5.49 -8.60 -26.47
C ALA A 104 -6.46 -8.42 -27.66
N ALA A 105 -5.96 -7.89 -28.77
CA ALA A 105 -6.75 -7.72 -29.99
C ALA A 105 -7.05 -9.06 -30.66
N ASP A 106 -6.15 -10.00 -30.62
CA ASP A 106 -6.29 -11.34 -31.24
C ASP A 106 -7.35 -12.20 -30.52
N VAL A 107 -7.51 -12.01 -29.20
CA VAL A 107 -8.49 -12.76 -28.38
C VAL A 107 -9.83 -12.07 -28.21
N LYS A 108 -10.16 -11.07 -29.04
CA LYS A 108 -11.48 -10.43 -29.03
C LYS A 108 -12.57 -11.44 -29.37
N SER A 109 -13.66 -11.40 -28.62
CA SER A 109 -14.78 -12.32 -28.83
C SER A 109 -16.13 -11.70 -28.54
N THR A 110 -17.17 -12.30 -29.09
CA THR A 110 -18.55 -11.86 -28.93
C THR A 110 -19.27 -12.61 -27.80
N ALA A 111 -20.47 -12.18 -27.45
CA ALA A 111 -21.30 -12.90 -26.48
C ALA A 111 -21.86 -14.22 -27.07
N ALA A 112 -21.93 -14.35 -28.40
CA ALA A 112 -22.42 -15.55 -29.06
C ALA A 112 -21.35 -16.67 -29.11
N ASP A 113 -20.07 -16.27 -29.19
CA ASP A 113 -18.93 -17.19 -29.17
C ASP A 113 -17.88 -16.62 -28.17
N PRO A 114 -18.06 -16.85 -26.88
CA PRO A 114 -17.23 -16.21 -25.87
C PRO A 114 -15.90 -16.94 -25.68
N GLN A 115 -14.79 -16.24 -25.88
CA GLN A 115 -13.47 -16.69 -25.52
C GLN A 115 -13.02 -15.98 -24.23
N TYR A 116 -12.64 -16.77 -23.23
CA TYR A 116 -12.18 -16.22 -21.96
C TYR A 116 -10.67 -16.18 -21.88
N VAL A 117 -10.18 -15.12 -21.26
CA VAL A 117 -8.76 -14.92 -20.99
C VAL A 117 -8.54 -14.55 -19.53
N ALA A 118 -7.38 -14.85 -19.01
CA ALA A 118 -6.93 -14.32 -17.75
C ALA A 118 -6.07 -13.08 -18.02
N ILE A 119 -6.42 -11.96 -17.37
CA ILE A 119 -5.63 -10.73 -17.41
C ILE A 119 -4.97 -10.54 -16.04
N ARG A 120 -3.64 -10.51 -16.03
CA ARG A 120 -2.89 -10.06 -14.85
C ARG A 120 -2.77 -8.55 -14.89
N HIS A 121 -3.11 -7.91 -13.79
CA HIS A 121 -3.10 -6.46 -13.68
C HIS A 121 -2.72 -6.01 -12.27
N TYR A 122 -2.41 -4.74 -12.11
CA TYR A 122 -2.30 -4.06 -10.82
C TYR A 122 -3.09 -2.75 -10.86
N GLY A 123 -3.35 -2.20 -9.68
CA GLY A 123 -4.09 -0.96 -9.55
C GLY A 123 -5.57 -1.17 -9.30
N TRP A 124 -6.25 -0.07 -9.03
CA TRP A 124 -7.68 -0.05 -8.75
C TRP A 124 -8.48 0.44 -9.95
N ARG A 125 -9.73 0.01 -10.00
CA ARG A 125 -10.74 0.65 -10.84
C ARG A 125 -11.55 1.61 -9.97
N ASN A 126 -11.52 2.88 -10.34
CA ASN A 126 -12.38 3.91 -9.74
C ASN A 126 -12.97 4.76 -10.85
N GLU A 127 -14.30 4.73 -10.98
CA GLU A 127 -15.01 5.44 -12.04
C GLU A 127 -15.07 6.93 -11.78
N PHE A 128 -15.24 7.32 -10.53
CA PHE A 128 -15.33 8.72 -10.14
C PHE A 128 -14.04 9.51 -10.47
N PHE A 129 -12.89 8.90 -10.25
CA PHE A 129 -11.59 9.50 -10.56
C PHE A 129 -11.03 9.07 -11.93
N SER A 130 -11.80 8.34 -12.74
CA SER A 130 -11.31 7.80 -14.01
C SER A 130 -9.99 7.03 -13.90
N ILE A 131 -9.83 6.26 -12.80
CA ILE A 131 -8.66 5.43 -12.56
C ILE A 131 -8.92 4.04 -13.14
N PHE A 132 -7.92 3.52 -13.86
CA PHE A 132 -7.97 2.21 -14.52
C PHE A 132 -6.79 1.34 -14.04
N PRO A 133 -7.03 0.05 -13.72
CA PRO A 133 -5.93 -0.87 -13.46
C PRO A 133 -5.07 -1.07 -14.72
N ASN A 134 -3.78 -1.29 -14.54
CA ASN A 134 -2.84 -1.49 -15.63
C ASN A 134 -2.65 -2.99 -15.92
N ALA A 135 -2.94 -3.42 -17.13
CA ALA A 135 -2.71 -4.78 -17.58
C ALA A 135 -1.22 -5.07 -17.72
N ILE A 136 -0.78 -6.23 -17.23
CA ILE A 136 0.62 -6.69 -17.31
C ILE A 136 0.77 -7.79 -18.35
N SER A 137 -0.17 -8.73 -18.40
CA SER A 137 -0.16 -9.86 -19.33
C SER A 137 -1.57 -10.39 -19.55
N VAL A 138 -1.80 -10.99 -20.70
CA VAL A 138 -3.03 -11.67 -21.08
C VAL A 138 -2.69 -13.08 -21.56
N TRP A 139 -3.54 -14.06 -21.25
CA TRP A 139 -3.40 -15.42 -21.78
C TRP A 139 -4.75 -16.12 -21.83
N PRO A 140 -4.97 -17.00 -22.82
CA PRO A 140 -6.22 -17.74 -22.95
C PRO A 140 -6.45 -18.72 -21.79
N VAL A 141 -7.71 -18.94 -21.42
CA VAL A 141 -8.14 -19.92 -20.43
C VAL A 141 -9.29 -20.76 -20.96
N ALA A 142 -9.51 -21.93 -20.36
CA ALA A 142 -10.49 -22.89 -20.84
C ALA A 142 -11.95 -22.41 -20.75
N GLY A 143 -12.25 -21.44 -19.88
CA GLY A 143 -13.60 -20.94 -19.70
C GLY A 143 -13.75 -19.98 -18.51
N PRO A 144 -14.99 -19.58 -18.20
CA PRO A 144 -15.27 -18.61 -17.13
C PRO A 144 -14.90 -19.14 -15.74
N ASP A 145 -14.97 -20.45 -15.53
CA ASP A 145 -14.68 -21.11 -14.25
C ASP A 145 -13.22 -21.57 -14.13
N ALA A 146 -12.33 -21.10 -15.02
CA ALA A 146 -10.92 -21.46 -14.98
C ALA A 146 -10.30 -21.03 -13.63
N SER A 147 -9.49 -21.91 -13.06
CA SER A 147 -8.82 -21.62 -11.80
C SER A 147 -7.77 -20.51 -11.97
N LYS A 148 -7.84 -19.49 -11.09
CA LYS A 148 -6.80 -18.47 -11.06
C LYS A 148 -5.48 -19.07 -10.55
N PRO A 149 -4.32 -18.67 -11.11
CA PRO A 149 -3.04 -19.14 -10.61
C PRO A 149 -2.82 -18.73 -9.17
N LEU A 150 -2.14 -19.60 -8.41
CA LEU A 150 -1.78 -19.28 -7.03
C LEU A 150 -0.94 -18.00 -6.98
N PRO A 151 -1.24 -17.07 -6.08
CA PRO A 151 -0.54 -15.80 -5.96
C PRO A 151 0.79 -15.95 -5.20
N TRP A 152 1.65 -16.90 -5.65
CA TRP A 152 2.90 -17.21 -4.96
C TRP A 152 3.84 -16.00 -4.82
N LEU A 153 3.86 -15.13 -5.85
CA LEU A 153 4.67 -13.91 -5.83
C LEU A 153 4.18 -12.94 -4.74
N ASN A 154 2.86 -12.77 -4.61
CA ASN A 154 2.28 -11.93 -3.56
C ASN A 154 2.63 -12.48 -2.18
N THR A 155 2.52 -13.81 -2.01
CA THR A 155 2.88 -14.47 -0.76
C THR A 155 4.36 -14.27 -0.41
N LEU A 156 5.25 -14.39 -1.39
CA LEU A 156 6.69 -14.17 -1.19
C LEU A 156 6.99 -12.72 -0.79
N ILE A 157 6.41 -11.75 -1.49
CA ILE A 157 6.59 -10.32 -1.19
C ILE A 157 6.09 -10.00 0.21
N LEU A 158 4.89 -10.48 0.58
CA LEU A 158 4.31 -10.25 1.90
C LEU A 158 5.11 -10.94 3.01
N ALA A 159 5.60 -12.15 2.78
CA ALA A 159 6.47 -12.85 3.74
C ALA A 159 7.80 -12.11 3.94
N PHE A 160 8.41 -11.61 2.87
CA PHE A 160 9.62 -10.81 2.95
C PHE A 160 9.39 -9.49 3.71
N PHE A 161 8.28 -8.81 3.42
CA PHE A 161 7.90 -7.61 4.17
C PHE A 161 7.68 -7.89 5.65
N ALA A 162 6.97 -8.97 5.99
CA ALA A 162 6.77 -9.40 7.38
C ALA A 162 8.10 -9.70 8.09
N ALA A 163 9.05 -10.33 7.40
CA ALA A 163 10.39 -10.60 7.93
C ALA A 163 11.15 -9.30 8.22
N ILE A 164 11.07 -8.30 7.33
CA ILE A 164 11.69 -6.97 7.54
C ILE A 164 11.06 -6.29 8.77
N VAL A 165 9.73 -6.25 8.85
CA VAL A 165 9.03 -5.64 9.99
C VAL A 165 9.41 -6.33 11.29
N TYR A 166 9.49 -7.65 11.30
CA TYR A 166 9.94 -8.43 12.46
C TYR A 166 11.40 -8.11 12.84
N ALA A 167 12.30 -8.04 11.87
CA ALA A 167 13.70 -7.70 12.12
C ALA A 167 13.86 -6.28 12.70
N ILE A 168 13.10 -5.31 12.17
CA ILE A 168 13.07 -3.93 12.71
C ILE A 168 12.52 -3.94 14.13
N TRP A 169 11.42 -4.64 14.39
CA TRP A 169 10.84 -4.75 15.72
C TRP A 169 11.77 -5.35 16.75
N VAL A 170 12.46 -6.47 16.42
CA VAL A 170 13.44 -7.10 17.29
C VAL A 170 14.62 -6.15 17.57
N ARG A 171 15.12 -5.46 16.54
CA ARG A 171 16.22 -4.50 16.68
C ARG A 171 15.81 -3.30 17.54
N TRP A 172 14.61 -2.77 17.32
CA TRP A 172 14.04 -1.69 18.14
C TRP A 172 13.87 -2.11 19.60
N ARG A 173 13.31 -3.31 19.85
CA ARG A 173 13.14 -3.85 21.20
C ARG A 173 14.48 -3.96 21.93
N ARG A 174 15.50 -4.49 21.26
CA ARG A 174 16.87 -4.59 21.82
C ARG A 174 17.49 -3.21 22.10
N PHE A 175 17.30 -2.26 21.21
CA PHE A 175 17.77 -0.88 21.38
C PHE A 175 17.09 -0.22 22.57
N ARG A 176 15.77 -0.34 22.66
CA ARG A 176 14.99 0.21 23.77
C ARG A 176 15.46 -0.36 25.11
N GLN A 177 15.55 -1.69 25.23
CA GLN A 177 16.00 -2.37 26.46
C GLN A 177 17.42 -1.98 26.91
N LYS A 178 18.32 -1.71 25.93
CA LYS A 178 19.71 -1.38 26.25
C LYS A 178 19.97 0.10 26.49
N ARG A 179 19.19 0.98 25.89
CA ARG A 179 19.49 2.42 25.87
C ARG A 179 18.41 3.30 26.49
N ILE A 180 17.17 2.92 26.39
CA ILE A 180 16.04 3.74 26.82
C ILE A 180 15.56 3.34 28.20
N ASP A 181 15.26 2.04 28.40
CA ASP A 181 14.68 1.56 29.65
C ASP A 181 15.58 1.86 30.86
N PRO A 182 16.92 1.64 30.84
CA PRO A 182 17.78 1.99 31.99
C PRO A 182 17.79 3.47 32.33
N LYS A 183 17.73 4.33 31.31
CA LYS A 183 17.66 5.80 31.55
C LYS A 183 16.32 6.24 32.13
N LEU A 184 15.24 5.59 31.74
CA LEU A 184 13.93 5.85 32.32
C LEU A 184 13.86 5.41 33.78
N GLU A 185 14.44 4.26 34.11
CA GLU A 185 14.59 3.79 35.50
C GLU A 185 15.41 4.77 36.33
N GLU A 186 16.59 5.20 35.86
CA GLU A 186 17.43 6.20 36.55
C GLU A 186 16.69 7.52 36.80
N ILE A 187 15.92 7.99 35.82
CA ILE A 187 15.07 9.19 35.97
C ILE A 187 13.99 8.94 37.03
N GLN A 188 13.32 7.81 36.98
CA GLN A 188 12.27 7.47 37.94
C GLN A 188 12.81 7.39 39.35
N ASP A 189 13.93 6.69 39.58
CA ASP A 189 14.61 6.59 40.85
C ASP A 189 15.01 7.99 41.39
N SER A 190 15.46 8.87 40.50
CA SER A 190 15.83 10.25 40.88
C SER A 190 14.61 11.07 41.32
N TRP A 191 13.45 10.88 40.70
CA TRP A 191 12.18 11.52 41.10
C TRP A 191 11.68 10.99 42.43
N GLU A 192 11.71 9.66 42.64
CA GLU A 192 11.31 9.05 43.93
C GLU A 192 12.20 9.55 45.07
N ALA A 193 13.51 9.57 44.86
CA ALA A 193 14.46 10.12 45.85
C ALA A 193 14.21 11.62 46.14
N ALA A 194 13.85 12.41 45.14
CA ALA A 194 13.50 13.82 45.33
C ALA A 194 12.18 13.99 46.11
N GLU A 195 11.20 13.13 45.86
CA GLU A 195 9.91 13.15 46.58
C GLU A 195 10.09 12.76 48.05
N ASP A 196 10.87 11.70 48.33
CA ASP A 196 11.21 11.29 49.71
C ASP A 196 11.95 12.39 50.49
N ASN A 197 12.92 13.03 49.85
CA ASN A 197 13.64 14.18 50.45
C ASN A 197 12.70 15.35 50.78
N MET A 198 11.72 15.61 49.90
CA MET A 198 10.71 16.65 50.19
C MET A 198 9.75 16.25 51.30
N ALA A 199 9.36 14.97 51.34
CA ALA A 199 8.51 14.47 52.43
C ALA A 199 9.22 14.55 53.79
N GLU A 200 10.50 14.17 53.85
CA GLU A 200 11.33 14.29 55.04
C GLU A 200 11.47 15.74 55.51
N LYS A 201 11.79 16.68 54.60
CA LYS A 201 11.83 18.12 54.94
C LYS A 201 10.51 18.64 55.49
N ARG A 202 9.38 18.25 54.90
CA ARG A 202 8.03 18.59 55.39
C ARG A 202 7.76 18.00 56.76
N SER A 203 8.22 16.79 57.05
CA SER A 203 8.06 16.15 58.38
C SER A 203 8.90 16.85 59.45
N ARG A 204 10.16 17.23 59.14
CA ARG A 204 11.05 18.00 59.99
C ARG A 204 10.47 19.38 60.33
N LEU A 205 9.93 20.07 59.32
CA LEU A 205 9.24 21.36 59.52
C LEU A 205 8.01 21.23 60.42
N ARG A 206 7.19 20.21 60.22
CA ARG A 206 6.02 19.94 61.09
C ARG A 206 6.43 19.67 62.51
N LYS A 207 7.46 18.86 62.75
CA LYS A 207 7.99 18.59 64.09
C LYS A 207 8.53 19.87 64.76
N TRP A 208 9.25 20.69 64.04
CA TRP A 208 9.78 21.96 64.51
C TRP A 208 8.65 22.94 64.94
N TRP A 209 7.61 23.09 64.11
CA TRP A 209 6.44 23.89 64.43
C TRP A 209 5.66 23.35 65.62
N ALA A 210 5.53 22.06 65.75
CA ALA A 210 4.88 21.43 66.90
C ALA A 210 5.65 21.65 68.22
N ALA A 211 6.98 21.58 68.18
CA ALA A 211 7.83 21.86 69.31
C ALA A 211 7.72 23.34 69.77
N LYS A 212 7.72 24.27 68.82
CA LYS A 212 7.61 25.69 69.08
C LYS A 212 6.24 26.10 69.70
N ARG A 213 5.15 25.39 69.35
CA ARG A 213 3.81 25.62 69.96
C ARG A 213 3.66 25.08 71.38
N ARG A 214 4.52 24.12 71.79
CA ARG A 214 4.48 23.55 73.17
C ARG A 214 5.34 24.30 74.17
N GLY A 215 6.11 25.27 73.72
CA GLY A 215 7.01 26.09 74.57
C GLY A 215 6.44 27.47 75.00
N TYR A 216 5.13 27.68 74.85
CA TYR A 216 4.38 28.79 75.44
C TYR A 216 3.30 28.24 76.33
#